data_87b52192f1f83b920f8ca5337f6c2582
#
_entry.id   87b52192f1f83b920f8ca5337f6c2582
#
_cell.length_a   1.000
_cell.length_b   1.000
_cell.length_c   1.000
_cell.angle_alpha   90.00
_cell.angle_beta   90.00
_cell.angle_gamma   90.00
#
_symmetry.space_group_name_H-M   'P 1'
#
loop_
_entity.id
_entity.type
_entity.pdbx_description
1 polymer ?
#
loop_
_entity_poly.entity_id
_entity_poly.type
_entity_poly.pdbx_seq_one_letter_code
_entity_poly.pdbx_strand_id
1 'polypeptide(L)'
;MVILKEMNYIILRSRGRTALSVCIAALLVCCMSFYLGSIQTAESAEKNLAQVIPVTAQVVSRSGARTVGFEIDENHFANLMKADIKDAVYTASACANFQEQYRAEDVQGADTSVTAVSGLSALVGVTEESIAFENGYDLSFLERAEPLCVVSQSYAAQYGLNSGDTLSMPFYVTRYNDDGFSLRYEHLGMQGMKIIGVYADSASGSAVPCSMIVSVPWLQTVVKDNNLRFYYSSFRCALRDPMKLNDFKDAMRGAGFAKPDPNAFDERHGDTLVVDDQLFIETAEKLEQNLKVLRWFLAPFFALVIVLVTLVTFLLLRSTRRDMAISLSLGRPKILSGCACFFGMLIANVCGCAVAVPILLCTAGLALGQILTICGLYLASSCVGVLLALILLLRFDALELLTKID
;
A
#
# COMPACT_ATOMS: atom_id res chain seq x y z
N MET A 1 -26.57 -51.91 -4.10
CA MET A 1 -27.88 -51.66 -4.80
C MET A 1 -29.01 -51.28 -3.85
N VAL A 2 -29.15 -51.92 -2.69
CA VAL A 2 -30.22 -51.64 -1.68
C VAL A 2 -30.09 -50.22 -1.08
N ILE A 3 -28.88 -49.80 -0.68
CA ILE A 3 -28.64 -48.47 -0.07
C ILE A 3 -29.00 -47.33 -1.06
N LEU A 4 -28.71 -47.46 -2.32
CA LEU A 4 -29.05 -46.47 -3.35
C LEU A 4 -30.56 -46.34 -3.60
N LYS A 5 -31.31 -47.45 -3.53
CA LYS A 5 -32.80 -47.43 -3.64
C LYS A 5 -33.42 -46.71 -2.45
N GLU A 6 -32.92 -46.95 -1.24
CA GLU A 6 -33.43 -46.31 -0.02
C GLU A 6 -33.10 -44.83 0.05
N MET A 7 -31.90 -44.48 -0.36
CA MET A 7 -31.46 -43.12 -0.46
C MET A 7 -32.35 -42.31 -1.41
N ASN A 8 -32.63 -42.82 -2.63
CA ASN A 8 -33.60 -42.22 -3.54
C ASN A 8 -35.02 -42.15 -2.98
N TYR A 9 -35.45 -43.16 -2.23
CA TYR A 9 -36.76 -43.15 -1.60
C TYR A 9 -36.88 -42.08 -0.52
N ILE A 10 -35.88 -41.88 0.33
CA ILE A 10 -35.84 -40.82 1.35
C ILE A 10 -35.88 -39.43 0.71
N ILE A 11 -35.09 -39.21 -0.35
CA ILE A 11 -35.00 -37.94 -1.06
C ILE A 11 -36.29 -37.59 -1.81
N LEU A 12 -36.91 -38.57 -2.52
CA LEU A 12 -38.08 -38.33 -3.38
C LEU A 12 -39.38 -38.22 -2.59
N ARG A 13 -39.53 -38.94 -1.46
CA ARG A 13 -40.74 -38.94 -0.65
C ARG A 13 -40.93 -37.62 0.13
N SER A 14 -39.87 -36.91 0.46
CA SER A 14 -39.94 -35.67 1.24
C SER A 14 -39.39 -34.45 0.43
N ARG A 15 -39.86 -34.28 -0.82
CA ARG A 15 -39.36 -33.25 -1.78
C ARG A 15 -39.24 -31.86 -1.15
N GLY A 16 -40.24 -31.36 -0.46
CA GLY A 16 -40.23 -30.03 0.14
C GLY A 16 -39.18 -29.86 1.25
N ARG A 17 -38.96 -30.92 2.06
CA ARG A 17 -37.99 -30.88 3.17
C ARG A 17 -36.55 -31.03 2.65
N THR A 18 -36.35 -31.86 1.63
CA THR A 18 -35.04 -32.00 0.97
C THR A 18 -34.67 -30.71 0.24
N ALA A 19 -35.63 -30.07 -0.43
CA ALA A 19 -35.41 -28.74 -1.05
C ALA A 19 -35.04 -27.70 0.00
N LEU A 20 -35.70 -27.68 1.16
CA LEU A 20 -35.33 -26.79 2.27
C LEU A 20 -33.93 -27.05 2.78
N SER A 21 -33.51 -28.31 2.90
CA SER A 21 -32.14 -28.68 3.30
C SER A 21 -31.11 -28.18 2.28
N VAL A 22 -31.38 -28.36 1.00
CA VAL A 22 -30.54 -27.86 -0.11
C VAL A 22 -30.40 -26.32 -0.07
N CYS A 23 -31.52 -25.61 0.16
CA CYS A 23 -31.50 -24.16 0.31
C CYS A 23 -30.69 -23.69 1.51
N ILE A 24 -30.83 -24.36 2.67
CA ILE A 24 -30.07 -24.03 3.88
C ILE A 24 -28.58 -24.33 3.65
N ALA A 25 -28.23 -25.45 3.02
CA ALA A 25 -26.88 -25.82 2.70
C ALA A 25 -26.25 -24.77 1.76
N ALA A 26 -26.95 -24.35 0.71
CA ALA A 26 -26.50 -23.30 -0.20
C ALA A 26 -26.28 -21.97 0.53
N LEU A 27 -27.19 -21.59 1.43
CA LEU A 27 -27.07 -20.37 2.22
C LEU A 27 -25.85 -20.44 3.17
N LEU A 28 -25.61 -21.56 3.82
CA LEU A 28 -24.44 -21.75 4.70
C LEU A 28 -23.13 -21.69 3.92
N VAL A 29 -23.09 -22.27 2.71
CA VAL A 29 -21.92 -22.17 1.81
C VAL A 29 -21.67 -20.71 1.40
N CYS A 30 -22.72 -19.96 1.08
CA CYS A 30 -22.60 -18.53 0.78
C CYS A 30 -22.08 -17.74 1.99
N CYS A 31 -22.62 -17.99 3.20
CA CYS A 31 -22.13 -17.34 4.42
C CYS A 31 -20.65 -17.66 4.69
N MET A 32 -20.23 -18.93 4.51
CA MET A 32 -18.83 -19.33 4.62
C MET A 32 -17.96 -18.63 3.59
N SER A 33 -18.45 -18.50 2.35
CA SER A 33 -17.74 -17.80 1.29
C SER A 33 -17.51 -16.33 1.61
N PHE A 34 -18.54 -15.62 2.08
CA PHE A 34 -18.39 -14.23 2.51
C PHE A 34 -17.40 -14.07 3.66
N TYR A 35 -17.48 -14.97 4.65
CA TYR A 35 -16.59 -14.91 5.80
C TYR A 35 -15.12 -15.18 5.43
N LEU A 36 -14.85 -16.28 4.72
CA LEU A 36 -13.49 -16.61 4.27
C LEU A 36 -12.97 -15.60 3.23
N GLY A 37 -13.86 -15.09 2.37
CA GLY A 37 -13.55 -14.02 1.43
C GLY A 37 -13.13 -12.72 2.14
N SER A 38 -13.80 -12.36 3.24
CA SER A 38 -13.42 -11.19 4.04
C SER A 38 -12.02 -11.33 4.64
N ILE A 39 -11.64 -12.51 5.13
CA ILE A 39 -10.27 -12.77 5.62
C ILE A 39 -9.28 -12.61 4.48
N GLN A 40 -9.55 -13.18 3.32
CA GLN A 40 -8.65 -13.14 2.17
C GLN A 40 -8.51 -11.72 1.60
N THR A 41 -9.59 -10.95 1.58
CA THR A 41 -9.55 -9.53 1.18
C THR A 41 -8.71 -8.72 2.16
N ALA A 42 -8.85 -8.95 3.46
CA ALA A 42 -8.05 -8.26 4.47
C ALA A 42 -6.56 -8.64 4.39
N GLU A 43 -6.22 -9.92 4.14
CA GLU A 43 -4.85 -10.36 3.91
C GLU A 43 -4.24 -9.76 2.62
N SER A 44 -5.05 -9.63 1.57
CA SER A 44 -4.62 -8.98 0.33
C SER A 44 -4.41 -7.48 0.52
N ALA A 45 -5.28 -6.81 1.30
CA ALA A 45 -5.14 -5.41 1.65
C ALA A 45 -3.86 -5.16 2.47
N GLU A 46 -3.54 -6.03 3.42
CA GLU A 46 -2.29 -5.96 4.20
C GLU A 46 -1.06 -6.09 3.30
N LYS A 47 -1.04 -7.05 2.39
CA LYS A 47 0.07 -7.26 1.44
C LYS A 47 0.25 -6.10 0.46
N ASN A 48 -0.85 -5.48 0.04
CA ASN A 48 -0.84 -4.38 -0.92
C ASN A 48 -0.69 -3.00 -0.25
N LEU A 49 -0.69 -2.95 1.09
CA LEU A 49 -0.62 -1.69 1.84
C LEU A 49 0.60 -0.84 1.43
N ALA A 50 1.75 -1.51 1.26
CA ALA A 50 3.00 -0.88 0.83
C ALA A 50 2.94 -0.20 -0.54
N GLN A 51 2.00 -0.60 -1.41
CA GLN A 51 1.81 0.00 -2.73
C GLN A 51 0.80 1.15 -2.70
N VAL A 52 -0.16 1.10 -1.78
CA VAL A 52 -1.27 2.07 -1.69
C VAL A 52 -0.88 3.28 -0.83
N ILE A 53 -0.16 3.06 0.27
CA ILE A 53 0.27 4.13 1.18
C ILE A 53 1.79 4.26 1.09
N PRO A 54 2.28 5.25 0.33
CA PRO A 54 3.72 5.51 0.25
C PRO A 54 4.21 6.08 1.59
N VAL A 55 5.32 5.56 2.08
CA VAL A 55 6.07 6.17 3.18
C VAL A 55 7.14 7.05 2.59
N THR A 56 7.14 8.33 2.94
CA THR A 56 8.11 9.29 2.46
C THR A 56 9.10 9.66 3.55
N ALA A 57 10.33 9.96 3.15
CA ALA A 57 11.37 10.46 4.03
C ALA A 57 11.93 11.77 3.46
N GLN A 58 12.13 12.75 4.34
CA GLN A 58 12.61 14.06 3.97
C GLN A 58 13.63 14.57 4.99
N VAL A 59 14.71 15.18 4.49
CA VAL A 59 15.63 15.92 5.34
C VAL A 59 14.97 17.23 5.74
N VAL A 60 15.05 17.55 7.01
CA VAL A 60 14.47 18.76 7.62
C VAL A 60 15.49 19.44 8.53
N SER A 61 15.19 20.68 8.96
CA SER A 61 15.96 21.32 10.03
C SER A 61 15.81 20.54 11.35
N ARG A 62 16.72 20.78 12.29
CA ARG A 62 16.62 20.16 13.62
C ARG A 62 15.31 20.49 14.35
N SER A 63 14.76 21.66 14.12
CA SER A 63 13.45 22.03 14.64
C SER A 63 12.28 21.38 13.89
N GLY A 64 12.52 20.79 12.69
CA GLY A 64 11.48 20.26 11.81
C GLY A 64 10.75 21.34 10.97
N ALA A 65 11.07 22.61 11.14
CA ALA A 65 10.30 23.70 10.52
C ALA A 65 10.68 23.98 9.06
N ARG A 66 11.88 23.61 8.62
CA ARG A 66 12.37 23.86 7.26
C ARG A 66 12.62 22.56 6.51
N THR A 67 12.48 22.61 5.21
CA THR A 67 12.63 21.46 4.29
C THR A 67 13.64 21.72 3.17
N VAL A 68 14.19 22.93 3.11
CA VAL A 68 15.15 23.38 2.09
C VAL A 68 16.20 24.31 2.70
N GLY A 69 17.30 24.51 2.00
CA GLY A 69 18.35 25.43 2.40
C GLY A 69 19.36 24.81 3.38
N PHE A 70 19.61 23.51 3.24
CA PHE A 70 20.57 22.76 4.04
C PHE A 70 21.94 22.67 3.38
N GLU A 71 22.92 22.26 4.17
CA GLU A 71 24.25 21.83 3.72
C GLU A 71 24.40 20.33 3.98
N ILE A 72 23.65 19.50 3.24
CA ILE A 72 23.77 18.05 3.31
C ILE A 72 25.05 17.62 2.62
N ASP A 73 25.98 17.04 3.35
CA ASP A 73 27.26 16.60 2.79
C ASP A 73 27.12 15.36 1.89
N GLU A 74 28.16 15.12 1.07
CA GLU A 74 28.18 14.00 0.14
C GLU A 74 28.12 12.63 0.86
N ASN A 75 28.58 12.51 2.12
CA ASN A 75 28.55 11.25 2.87
C ASN A 75 27.12 10.94 3.35
N HIS A 76 26.44 11.92 3.93
CA HIS A 76 25.04 11.79 4.31
C HIS A 76 24.16 11.49 3.09
N PHE A 77 24.38 12.22 2.00
CA PHE A 77 23.67 11.98 0.74
C PHE A 77 23.92 10.56 0.19
N ALA A 78 25.18 10.11 0.19
CA ALA A 78 25.52 8.77 -0.28
C ALA A 78 24.88 7.66 0.58
N ASN A 79 24.74 7.88 1.89
CA ASN A 79 24.05 6.94 2.77
C ASN A 79 22.55 6.90 2.51
N LEU A 80 21.91 8.04 2.22
CA LEU A 80 20.52 8.10 1.79
C LEU A 80 20.31 7.33 0.47
N MET A 81 21.19 7.54 -0.52
CA MET A 81 21.09 6.89 -1.83
C MET A 81 21.40 5.37 -1.80
N LYS A 82 22.12 4.88 -0.79
CA LYS A 82 22.37 3.43 -0.59
C LYS A 82 21.18 2.70 -0.02
N ALA A 83 20.24 3.41 0.61
CA ALA A 83 19.03 2.82 1.16
C ALA A 83 18.09 2.33 0.04
N ASP A 84 17.18 1.42 0.37
CA ASP A 84 16.16 0.92 -0.55
C ASP A 84 15.03 1.94 -0.73
N ILE A 85 15.33 2.97 -1.53
CA ILE A 85 14.44 4.10 -1.79
C ILE A 85 14.02 4.15 -3.26
N LYS A 86 12.98 4.91 -3.53
CA LYS A 86 12.50 5.27 -4.88
C LYS A 86 12.14 6.75 -4.92
N ASP A 87 11.99 7.29 -6.13
CA ASP A 87 11.54 8.66 -6.36
C ASP A 87 12.37 9.69 -5.56
N ALA A 88 13.69 9.46 -5.48
CA ALA A 88 14.59 10.39 -4.80
C ALA A 88 14.69 11.70 -5.55
N VAL A 89 14.37 12.79 -4.85
CA VAL A 89 14.40 14.14 -5.37
C VAL A 89 15.26 15.02 -4.45
N TYR A 90 16.20 15.74 -5.05
CA TYR A 90 17.13 16.56 -4.30
C TYR A 90 17.47 17.82 -5.07
N THR A 91 17.89 18.85 -4.34
CA THR A 91 18.29 20.15 -4.91
C THR A 91 19.63 20.58 -4.37
N ALA A 92 20.26 21.49 -5.09
CA ALA A 92 21.39 22.26 -4.59
C ALA A 92 21.18 23.74 -4.98
N SER A 93 21.62 24.66 -4.14
CA SER A 93 21.40 26.08 -4.33
C SER A 93 22.70 26.78 -4.69
N ALA A 94 22.59 27.69 -5.62
CA ALA A 94 23.65 28.65 -6.01
C ALA A 94 23.00 30.02 -6.26
N CYS A 95 23.78 31.02 -6.46
CA CYS A 95 23.34 32.35 -6.89
C CYS A 95 24.29 32.90 -7.94
N ALA A 96 23.83 33.89 -8.68
CA ALA A 96 24.61 34.53 -9.71
C ALA A 96 24.29 36.03 -9.77
N ASN A 97 25.14 36.81 -10.41
CA ASN A 97 24.89 38.22 -10.70
C ASN A 97 24.81 38.43 -12.21
N PHE A 98 23.63 38.80 -12.69
CA PHE A 98 23.45 39.19 -14.08
C PHE A 98 24.05 40.58 -14.37
N GLN A 99 23.96 41.52 -13.41
CA GLN A 99 24.48 42.86 -13.54
C GLN A 99 25.93 42.93 -13.03
N GLU A 100 26.88 43.35 -13.87
CA GLU A 100 28.32 43.46 -13.55
C GLU A 100 28.64 44.37 -12.34
N GLN A 101 27.72 45.26 -11.96
CA GLN A 101 27.93 46.20 -10.85
C GLN A 101 27.93 45.52 -9.46
N TYR A 102 27.41 44.31 -9.35
CA TYR A 102 27.41 43.56 -8.10
C TYR A 102 28.68 42.72 -7.97
N ARG A 103 29.42 42.95 -6.90
CA ARG A 103 30.61 42.15 -6.55
C ARG A 103 30.22 41.04 -5.58
N ALA A 104 30.95 39.95 -5.62
CA ALA A 104 30.71 38.81 -4.75
C ALA A 104 30.85 39.09 -3.25
N GLU A 105 31.60 40.12 -2.91
CA GLU A 105 31.79 40.61 -1.53
C GLU A 105 30.51 41.27 -1.01
N ASP A 106 29.63 41.72 -1.89
CA ASP A 106 28.35 42.32 -1.56
C ASP A 106 27.27 41.20 -1.56
N VAL A 107 27.28 40.41 -0.54
CA VAL A 107 26.39 39.27 -0.27
C VAL A 107 24.90 39.56 -0.46
N GLN A 108 24.51 40.81 -0.27
CA GLN A 108 23.13 41.29 -0.44
C GLN A 108 22.79 41.61 -1.91
N GLY A 109 23.75 41.47 -2.82
CA GLY A 109 23.63 41.85 -4.20
C GLY A 109 23.48 40.74 -5.23
N ALA A 110 23.28 39.50 -4.85
CA ALA A 110 22.97 38.46 -5.83
C ALA A 110 21.55 38.67 -6.37
N ASP A 111 21.45 39.01 -7.66
CA ASP A 111 20.18 39.31 -8.34
C ASP A 111 19.52 38.09 -8.97
N THR A 112 20.23 36.96 -9.01
CA THR A 112 19.79 35.72 -9.66
C THR A 112 19.88 34.57 -8.71
N SER A 113 18.72 33.99 -8.34
CA SER A 113 18.64 32.72 -7.58
C SER A 113 18.76 31.55 -8.54
N VAL A 114 19.69 30.64 -8.27
CA VAL A 114 19.93 29.43 -9.06
C VAL A 114 19.63 28.20 -8.24
N THR A 115 18.74 27.38 -8.76
CA THR A 115 18.41 26.09 -8.12
C THR A 115 18.76 24.95 -9.07
N ALA A 116 19.71 24.12 -8.65
CA ALA A 116 19.99 22.86 -9.32
C ALA A 116 19.03 21.79 -8.79
N VAL A 117 18.39 21.06 -9.71
CA VAL A 117 17.39 20.05 -9.36
C VAL A 117 17.70 18.72 -10.03
N SER A 118 17.37 17.62 -9.34
CA SER A 118 17.43 16.26 -9.90
C SER A 118 16.17 15.90 -10.70
N GLY A 119 15.09 16.64 -10.51
CA GLY A 119 13.82 16.48 -11.19
C GLY A 119 12.87 17.61 -10.84
N LEU A 120 11.89 17.90 -11.70
CA LEU A 120 10.95 19.02 -11.50
C LEU A 120 10.08 18.88 -10.26
N SER A 121 9.84 17.67 -9.78
CA SER A 121 9.09 17.42 -8.54
C SER A 121 9.77 18.00 -7.29
N ALA A 122 11.02 18.47 -7.39
CA ALA A 122 11.69 19.25 -6.35
C ALA A 122 11.14 20.66 -6.20
N LEU A 123 10.50 21.18 -7.24
CA LEU A 123 10.01 22.57 -7.31
C LEU A 123 8.48 22.57 -7.18
N VAL A 124 7.96 23.44 -6.34
CA VAL A 124 6.53 23.60 -6.20
C VAL A 124 5.97 24.44 -7.34
N GLY A 125 4.99 23.88 -8.07
CA GLY A 125 4.29 24.61 -9.14
C GLY A 125 4.99 24.65 -10.49
N VAL A 126 6.12 23.95 -10.66
CA VAL A 126 6.78 23.77 -11.96
C VAL A 126 6.51 22.36 -12.46
N THR A 127 5.86 22.27 -13.61
CA THR A 127 5.60 21.00 -14.31
C THR A 127 6.24 21.03 -15.68
N GLU A 128 6.40 19.88 -16.32
CA GLU A 128 6.95 19.82 -17.69
C GLU A 128 6.11 20.65 -18.67
N GLU A 129 4.79 20.64 -18.53
CA GLU A 129 3.86 21.41 -19.36
C GLU A 129 4.00 22.94 -19.16
N SER A 130 4.54 23.37 -18.01
CA SER A 130 4.79 24.80 -17.72
C SER A 130 6.07 25.34 -18.35
N ILE A 131 6.91 24.49 -18.95
CA ILE A 131 8.19 24.87 -19.55
C ILE A 131 8.06 24.89 -21.07
N ALA A 132 8.31 26.06 -21.68
CA ALA A 132 8.44 26.18 -23.12
C ALA A 132 9.90 25.94 -23.54
N PHE A 133 10.23 24.71 -23.95
CA PHE A 133 11.55 24.33 -24.39
C PHE A 133 11.87 24.83 -25.83
N GLU A 134 13.13 25.13 -26.11
CA GLU A 134 13.67 25.28 -27.44
C GLU A 134 13.62 23.91 -28.17
N ASN A 135 13.42 23.94 -29.50
CA ASN A 135 13.36 22.72 -30.30
C ASN A 135 14.59 21.83 -30.10
N GLY A 136 14.39 20.59 -29.73
CA GLY A 136 15.45 19.61 -29.53
C GLY A 136 15.96 19.48 -28.09
N TYR A 137 15.37 20.22 -27.15
CA TYR A 137 15.64 20.08 -25.71
C TYR A 137 14.41 19.57 -24.99
N ASP A 138 14.64 18.81 -23.92
CA ASP A 138 13.65 18.22 -23.03
C ASP A 138 14.21 18.11 -21.60
N LEU A 139 13.47 17.48 -20.70
CA LEU A 139 13.87 17.29 -19.29
C LEU A 139 15.16 16.48 -19.11
N SER A 140 15.67 15.79 -20.13
CA SER A 140 16.90 15.00 -20.03
C SER A 140 18.13 15.87 -19.74
N PHE A 141 18.04 17.21 -19.90
CA PHE A 141 19.13 18.12 -19.52
C PHE A 141 19.44 18.04 -18.01
N LEU A 142 18.48 17.68 -17.18
CA LEU A 142 18.68 17.55 -15.72
C LEU A 142 19.65 16.41 -15.35
N GLU A 143 19.82 15.43 -16.24
CA GLU A 143 20.73 14.30 -16.06
C GLU A 143 22.14 14.57 -16.60
N ARG A 144 22.32 15.68 -17.34
CA ARG A 144 23.58 16.02 -18.03
C ARG A 144 24.37 17.06 -17.25
N ALA A 145 25.70 16.96 -17.35
CA ALA A 145 26.62 17.96 -16.80
C ALA A 145 26.93 19.09 -17.79
N GLU A 146 25.93 19.50 -18.56
CA GLU A 146 26.07 20.56 -19.57
C GLU A 146 25.62 21.92 -19.01
N PRO A 147 26.21 23.06 -19.46
CA PRO A 147 25.85 24.40 -19.01
C PRO A 147 24.53 24.88 -19.64
N LEU A 148 23.44 24.19 -19.32
CA LEU A 148 22.09 24.45 -19.81
C LEU A 148 21.21 24.93 -18.65
N CYS A 149 20.32 25.88 -18.94
CA CYS A 149 19.39 26.38 -17.94
C CYS A 149 18.00 26.66 -18.51
N VAL A 150 17.03 26.61 -17.62
CA VAL A 150 15.65 27.07 -17.84
C VAL A 150 15.43 28.25 -16.91
N VAL A 151 14.89 29.35 -17.41
CA VAL A 151 14.67 30.58 -16.64
C VAL A 151 13.19 30.84 -16.40
N SER A 152 12.87 31.58 -15.33
CA SER A 152 11.48 31.99 -15.09
C SER A 152 11.02 33.03 -16.07
N GLN A 153 9.73 33.08 -16.35
CA GLN A 153 9.15 34.07 -17.27
C GLN A 153 9.36 35.49 -16.77
N SER A 154 9.24 35.74 -15.46
CA SER A 154 9.50 37.05 -14.86
C SER A 154 10.96 37.47 -15.03
N TYR A 155 11.89 36.56 -14.80
CA TYR A 155 13.32 36.82 -14.97
C TYR A 155 13.67 37.09 -16.46
N ALA A 156 13.13 36.28 -17.37
CA ALA A 156 13.32 36.46 -18.80
C ALA A 156 12.77 37.84 -19.28
N ALA A 157 11.59 38.22 -18.79
CA ALA A 157 10.99 39.53 -19.12
C ALA A 157 11.77 40.70 -18.53
N GLN A 158 12.30 40.59 -17.32
CA GLN A 158 13.06 41.61 -16.63
C GLN A 158 14.36 41.98 -17.39
N TYR A 159 15.05 40.96 -17.93
CA TYR A 159 16.34 41.13 -18.58
C TYR A 159 16.28 41.01 -20.12
N GLY A 160 15.11 40.83 -20.70
CA GLY A 160 14.91 40.73 -22.16
C GLY A 160 15.50 39.46 -22.77
N LEU A 161 15.49 38.35 -22.02
CA LEU A 161 16.12 37.10 -22.42
C LEU A 161 15.13 36.20 -23.19
N ASN A 162 15.67 35.47 -24.16
CA ASN A 162 14.89 34.51 -24.95
C ASN A 162 15.54 33.12 -24.92
N SER A 163 14.73 32.11 -25.21
CA SER A 163 15.22 30.76 -25.42
C SER A 163 16.22 30.75 -26.59
N GLY A 164 17.36 30.09 -26.40
CA GLY A 164 18.48 30.07 -27.34
C GLY A 164 19.61 31.03 -26.98
N ASP A 165 19.37 32.06 -26.13
CA ASP A 165 20.42 33.00 -25.71
C ASP A 165 21.47 32.33 -24.83
N THR A 166 22.70 32.87 -24.87
CA THR A 166 23.78 32.42 -23.99
C THR A 166 24.12 33.54 -23.00
N LEU A 167 24.05 33.19 -21.70
CA LEU A 167 24.40 34.09 -20.60
C LEU A 167 25.81 33.80 -20.12
N SER A 168 26.57 34.87 -19.80
CA SER A 168 27.86 34.73 -19.10
C SER A 168 27.84 35.60 -17.85
N MET A 169 27.89 34.99 -16.69
CA MET A 169 27.76 35.67 -15.41
C MET A 169 28.58 34.99 -14.31
N PRO A 170 28.98 35.72 -13.25
CA PRO A 170 29.64 35.13 -12.10
C PRO A 170 28.67 34.34 -11.25
N PHE A 171 29.05 33.12 -10.90
CA PHE A 171 28.30 32.23 -10.03
C PHE A 171 28.94 32.10 -8.66
N TYR A 172 28.13 31.88 -7.67
CA TYR A 172 28.54 31.72 -6.28
C TYR A 172 27.71 30.61 -5.60
N VAL A 173 28.32 29.94 -4.62
CA VAL A 173 27.59 29.13 -3.65
C VAL A 173 27.61 29.83 -2.30
N THR A 174 26.47 29.81 -1.61
CA THR A 174 26.37 30.34 -0.25
C THR A 174 26.72 29.25 0.74
N ARG A 175 27.48 29.62 1.77
CA ARG A 175 27.87 28.75 2.86
C ARG A 175 27.60 29.42 4.21
N TYR A 176 27.24 28.61 5.19
CA TYR A 176 27.16 29.09 6.56
C TYR A 176 28.58 29.17 7.14
N ASN A 177 28.85 30.23 7.88
CA ASN A 177 30.04 30.32 8.71
C ASN A 177 29.86 29.42 9.94
N ASP A 178 30.97 29.24 10.69
CA ASP A 178 31.00 28.41 11.90
C ASP A 178 30.04 28.90 13.02
N ASP A 179 29.57 30.16 12.91
CA ASP A 179 28.55 30.73 13.80
C ASP A 179 27.12 30.19 13.51
N GLY A 180 26.92 29.50 12.37
CA GLY A 180 25.64 28.94 11.94
C GLY A 180 24.58 29.98 11.50
N PHE A 181 24.89 31.28 11.54
CA PHE A 181 23.96 32.39 11.24
C PHE A 181 24.40 33.26 10.10
N SER A 182 25.69 33.56 9.99
CA SER A 182 26.21 34.39 8.90
C SER A 182 26.55 33.55 7.67
N LEU A 183 26.42 34.17 6.49
CA LEU A 183 26.67 33.52 5.22
C LEU A 183 27.97 34.07 4.61
N ARG A 184 28.75 33.20 3.99
CA ARG A 184 29.83 33.56 3.10
C ARG A 184 29.52 33.11 1.69
N TYR A 185 30.11 33.80 0.72
CA TYR A 185 29.97 33.49 -0.69
C TYR A 185 31.29 32.92 -1.20
N GLU A 186 31.21 31.75 -1.81
CA GLU A 186 32.35 31.08 -2.43
C GLU A 186 32.17 31.21 -3.96
N HIS A 187 33.18 31.77 -4.62
CA HIS A 187 33.14 32.05 -6.06
C HIS A 187 33.30 30.78 -6.88
N LEU A 188 32.45 30.65 -7.91
CA LEU A 188 32.57 29.62 -8.95
C LEU A 188 33.10 30.16 -10.27
N GLY A 189 33.48 31.44 -10.29
CA GLY A 189 33.97 32.12 -11.50
C GLY A 189 32.85 32.47 -12.48
N MET A 190 33.27 32.92 -13.67
CA MET A 190 32.37 33.22 -14.78
C MET A 190 31.89 31.92 -15.42
N GLN A 191 30.59 31.73 -15.51
CA GLN A 191 29.99 30.55 -16.16
C GLN A 191 29.15 31.00 -17.37
N GLY A 192 29.35 30.32 -18.51
CA GLY A 192 28.51 30.48 -19.69
C GLY A 192 27.36 29.48 -19.65
N MET A 193 26.11 29.97 -19.71
CA MET A 193 24.90 29.14 -19.68
C MET A 193 24.05 29.36 -20.90
N LYS A 194 23.58 28.32 -21.58
CA LYS A 194 22.60 28.43 -22.65
C LYS A 194 21.19 28.29 -22.07
N ILE A 195 20.29 29.23 -22.40
CA ILE A 195 18.88 29.19 -22.08
C ILE A 195 18.18 28.22 -23.05
N ILE A 196 17.70 27.09 -22.56
CA ILE A 196 17.01 26.08 -23.38
C ILE A 196 15.49 26.11 -23.22
N GLY A 197 14.98 26.94 -22.30
CA GLY A 197 13.54 27.07 -22.09
C GLY A 197 13.19 28.17 -21.10
N VAL A 198 11.91 28.52 -21.10
CA VAL A 198 11.33 29.49 -20.16
C VAL A 198 10.14 28.82 -19.48
N TYR A 199 10.06 28.86 -18.15
CA TYR A 199 8.94 28.34 -17.41
C TYR A 199 8.00 29.43 -16.90
N ALA A 200 6.70 29.14 -16.92
CA ALA A 200 5.70 30.05 -16.43
C ALA A 200 5.75 30.15 -14.90
N ASP A 201 5.75 31.38 -14.36
CA ASP A 201 5.71 31.60 -12.93
C ASP A 201 4.37 31.11 -12.34
N SER A 202 4.44 30.35 -11.25
CA SER A 202 3.23 29.87 -10.57
C SER A 202 2.43 31.05 -10.01
N ALA A 203 1.14 31.09 -10.32
CA ALA A 203 0.21 32.10 -9.80
C ALA A 203 -0.02 32.03 -8.27
N SER A 204 0.39 30.95 -7.63
CA SER A 204 0.32 30.78 -6.17
C SER A 204 1.60 31.29 -5.52
N GLY A 205 1.56 32.51 -4.99
CA GLY A 205 2.68 33.26 -4.40
C GLY A 205 3.34 32.65 -3.15
N SER A 206 3.50 31.33 -3.08
CA SER A 206 4.03 30.61 -1.92
C SER A 206 5.37 29.89 -2.18
N ALA A 207 5.91 29.89 -3.39
CA ALA A 207 7.22 29.33 -3.67
C ALA A 207 8.27 30.46 -3.76
N VAL A 208 9.46 30.24 -3.19
CA VAL A 208 10.62 31.11 -3.41
C VAL A 208 10.86 31.15 -4.91
N PRO A 209 10.75 32.30 -5.57
CA PRO A 209 10.92 32.37 -7.02
C PRO A 209 12.36 31.98 -7.37
N CYS A 210 12.52 30.84 -8.03
CA CYS A 210 13.77 30.41 -8.57
C CYS A 210 13.95 31.14 -9.92
N SER A 211 14.96 32.00 -10.05
CA SER A 211 15.21 32.71 -11.31
C SER A 211 15.71 31.78 -12.42
N MET A 212 16.50 30.78 -12.04
CA MET A 212 17.15 29.86 -12.97
C MET A 212 17.17 28.43 -12.42
N ILE A 213 16.77 27.48 -13.26
CA ILE A 213 16.84 26.05 -13.01
C ILE A 213 18.01 25.47 -13.81
N VAL A 214 18.85 24.69 -13.12
CA VAL A 214 20.01 24.02 -13.74
C VAL A 214 20.06 22.55 -13.30
N SER A 215 20.92 21.75 -13.93
CA SER A 215 21.13 20.36 -13.53
C SER A 215 22.04 20.25 -12.31
N VAL A 216 21.78 19.29 -11.42
CA VAL A 216 22.68 19.02 -10.28
C VAL A 216 24.05 18.52 -10.74
N PRO A 217 24.18 17.61 -11.73
CA PRO A 217 25.47 17.17 -12.24
C PRO A 217 26.35 18.32 -12.75
N TRP A 218 25.76 19.31 -13.43
CA TRP A 218 26.52 20.48 -13.87
C TRP A 218 27.05 21.30 -12.69
N LEU A 219 26.18 21.68 -11.75
CA LEU A 219 26.59 22.47 -10.58
C LEU A 219 27.63 21.74 -9.74
N GLN A 220 27.48 20.43 -9.56
CA GLN A 220 28.46 19.61 -8.85
C GLN A 220 29.83 19.62 -9.53
N THR A 221 29.87 19.54 -10.84
CA THR A 221 31.12 19.64 -11.63
C THR A 221 31.77 20.99 -11.43
N VAL A 222 31.04 22.10 -11.61
CA VAL A 222 31.55 23.46 -11.45
C VAL A 222 32.09 23.70 -10.04
N VAL A 223 31.40 23.25 -9.01
CA VAL A 223 31.84 23.37 -7.60
C VAL A 223 33.14 22.59 -7.36
N LYS A 224 33.22 21.36 -7.87
CA LYS A 224 34.44 20.52 -7.72
C LYS A 224 35.64 21.06 -8.51
N ASP A 225 35.42 21.61 -9.69
CA ASP A 225 36.48 22.24 -10.52
C ASP A 225 37.09 23.46 -9.82
N ASN A 226 36.32 24.13 -8.96
CA ASN A 226 36.79 25.21 -8.10
C ASN A 226 37.39 24.74 -6.77
N ASN A 227 37.62 23.44 -6.61
CA ASN A 227 38.14 22.81 -5.37
C ASN A 227 37.26 23.06 -4.12
N LEU A 228 35.95 23.24 -4.29
CA LEU A 228 34.99 23.47 -3.23
C LEU A 228 34.25 22.18 -2.90
N ARG A 229 33.73 22.09 -1.67
CA ARG A 229 32.87 20.98 -1.26
C ARG A 229 31.45 21.18 -1.80
N PHE A 230 30.88 20.13 -2.34
CA PHE A 230 29.49 20.15 -2.81
C PHE A 230 28.53 19.76 -1.68
N TYR A 231 27.41 20.46 -1.57
CA TYR A 231 26.35 20.18 -0.61
C TYR A 231 25.00 20.23 -1.29
N TYR A 232 24.10 19.36 -0.84
CA TYR A 232 22.72 19.38 -1.29
C TYR A 232 21.87 20.24 -0.36
N SER A 233 20.92 21.00 -0.93
CA SER A 233 20.06 21.92 -0.19
C SER A 233 18.77 21.30 0.30
N SER A 234 18.32 20.22 -0.32
CA SER A 234 17.16 19.46 0.11
C SER A 234 17.26 18.01 -0.37
N PHE A 235 16.57 17.13 0.31
CA PHE A 235 16.43 15.74 -0.09
C PHE A 235 15.06 15.19 0.36
N ARG A 236 14.36 14.54 -0.56
CA ARG A 236 13.13 13.82 -0.31
C ARG A 236 13.12 12.53 -1.12
N CYS A 237 12.58 11.46 -0.54
CA CYS A 237 12.40 10.18 -1.22
C CYS A 237 11.16 9.45 -0.72
N ALA A 238 10.76 8.39 -1.40
CA ALA A 238 9.82 7.41 -0.89
C ALA A 238 10.55 6.09 -0.64
N LEU A 239 10.10 5.35 0.37
CA LEU A 239 10.60 4.01 0.62
C LEU A 239 10.05 3.06 -0.47
N ARG A 240 10.91 2.18 -0.99
CA ARG A 240 10.48 1.18 -1.96
C ARG A 240 9.66 0.09 -1.28
N ASP A 241 10.08 -0.33 -0.09
CA ASP A 241 9.40 -1.33 0.73
C ASP A 241 9.07 -0.77 2.13
N PRO A 242 7.88 -0.18 2.33
CA PRO A 242 7.44 0.31 3.63
C PRO A 242 7.39 -0.76 4.73
N MET A 243 7.36 -2.05 4.40
CA MET A 243 7.41 -3.12 5.40
C MET A 243 8.76 -3.21 6.11
N LYS A 244 9.83 -2.66 5.50
CA LYS A 244 11.19 -2.55 6.09
C LYS A 244 11.47 -1.19 6.72
N LEU A 245 10.43 -0.48 7.12
CA LEU A 245 10.51 0.86 7.69
C LEU A 245 11.48 0.94 8.89
N ASN A 246 11.46 -0.05 9.78
CA ASN A 246 12.33 -0.06 10.96
C ASN A 246 13.81 -0.23 10.57
N ASP A 247 14.09 -1.11 9.61
CA ASP A 247 15.46 -1.31 9.11
C ASP A 247 15.98 -0.01 8.46
N PHE A 248 15.13 0.69 7.70
CA PHE A 248 15.47 2.00 7.13
C PHE A 248 15.77 3.03 8.22
N LYS A 249 14.91 3.17 9.24
CA LYS A 249 15.13 4.10 10.35
C LYS A 249 16.40 3.81 11.14
N ASP A 250 16.72 2.53 11.36
CA ASP A 250 17.92 2.13 12.07
C ASP A 250 19.18 2.37 11.22
N ALA A 251 19.12 2.11 9.92
CA ALA A 251 20.20 2.43 8.99
C ALA A 251 20.48 3.95 8.93
N MET A 252 19.44 4.77 8.88
CA MET A 252 19.60 6.24 8.87
C MET A 252 20.13 6.78 10.19
N ARG A 253 19.70 6.22 11.32
CA ARG A 253 20.26 6.55 12.63
C ARG A 253 21.74 6.17 12.71
N GLY A 254 22.11 4.99 12.20
CA GLY A 254 23.52 4.55 12.09
C GLY A 254 24.36 5.43 11.17
N ALA A 255 23.74 6.05 10.18
CA ALA A 255 24.38 7.03 9.26
C ALA A 255 24.51 8.44 9.85
N GLY A 256 24.03 8.67 11.07
CA GLY A 256 24.16 9.95 11.77
C GLY A 256 22.93 10.86 11.69
N PHE A 257 21.82 10.41 11.08
CA PHE A 257 20.59 11.21 11.04
C PHE A 257 19.87 11.20 12.40
N ALA A 258 19.56 12.40 12.89
CA ALA A 258 18.77 12.62 14.08
C ALA A 258 17.26 12.67 13.78
N LYS A 259 16.45 12.57 14.81
CA LYS A 259 15.02 12.94 14.74
C LYS A 259 14.88 14.44 15.03
N PRO A 260 13.85 15.11 14.49
CA PRO A 260 13.59 16.51 14.81
C PRO A 260 13.27 16.67 16.31
N ASP A 261 13.79 17.75 16.87
CA ASP A 261 13.49 18.22 18.22
C ASP A 261 12.90 19.64 18.12
N PRO A 262 11.63 19.84 18.45
CA PRO A 262 10.98 21.16 18.38
C PRO A 262 11.66 22.25 19.22
N ASN A 263 12.47 21.87 20.20
CA ASN A 263 13.20 22.80 21.07
C ASN A 263 14.63 23.06 20.57
N ALA A 264 15.07 22.40 19.51
CA ALA A 264 16.40 22.65 18.96
C ALA A 264 16.43 23.98 18.20
N PHE A 265 17.60 24.63 18.20
CA PHE A 265 17.87 25.74 17.31
C PHE A 265 17.86 25.26 15.87
N ASP A 266 17.39 26.13 14.96
CA ASP A 266 17.30 25.84 13.53
C ASP A 266 18.70 25.79 12.91
N GLU A 267 19.36 24.64 13.04
CA GLU A 267 20.64 24.36 12.41
C GLU A 267 20.41 23.89 10.96
N ARG A 268 21.32 24.26 10.07
CA ARG A 268 21.18 24.01 8.63
C ARG A 268 22.11 22.91 8.12
N HIS A 269 22.53 22.01 8.99
CA HIS A 269 23.50 20.95 8.65
C HIS A 269 22.89 19.79 7.83
N GLY A 270 21.56 19.69 7.75
CA GLY A 270 20.91 18.63 6.98
C GLY A 270 21.14 17.23 7.53
N ASP A 271 21.29 17.12 8.85
CA ASP A 271 21.53 15.88 9.58
C ASP A 271 20.28 15.32 10.29
N THR A 272 19.12 15.86 9.96
CA THR A 272 17.85 15.47 10.59
C THR A 272 16.88 14.94 9.52
N LEU A 273 16.30 13.77 9.78
CA LEU A 273 15.41 13.08 8.85
C LEU A 273 14.04 12.86 9.48
N VAL A 274 13.00 13.29 8.80
CA VAL A 274 11.61 12.95 9.12
C VAL A 274 11.14 11.86 8.16
N VAL A 275 10.50 10.85 8.72
CA VAL A 275 9.81 9.81 7.98
C VAL A 275 8.32 9.96 8.24
N ASP A 276 7.57 10.23 7.20
CA ASP A 276 6.10 10.33 7.25
C ASP A 276 5.50 8.95 7.10
N ASP A 277 5.34 8.27 8.21
CA ASP A 277 4.90 6.89 8.30
C ASP A 277 3.66 6.69 9.17
N GLN A 278 3.12 7.76 9.74
CA GLN A 278 2.02 7.68 10.70
C GLN A 278 0.79 6.99 10.07
N LEU A 279 0.37 7.43 8.88
CA LEU A 279 -0.79 6.85 8.20
C LEU A 279 -0.58 5.37 7.86
N PHE A 280 0.64 5.01 7.45
CA PHE A 280 1.00 3.63 7.15
C PHE A 280 0.91 2.75 8.39
N ILE A 281 1.52 3.17 9.50
CA ILE A 281 1.51 2.44 10.79
C ILE A 281 0.08 2.27 11.31
N GLU A 282 -0.70 3.36 11.39
CA GLU A 282 -2.10 3.29 11.87
C GLU A 282 -2.97 2.37 11.02
N THR A 283 -2.77 2.38 9.71
CA THR A 283 -3.53 1.52 8.79
C THR A 283 -3.09 0.07 8.90
N ALA A 284 -1.78 -0.19 9.00
CA ALA A 284 -1.22 -1.52 9.20
C ALA A 284 -1.74 -2.15 10.52
N GLU A 285 -1.69 -1.40 11.62
CA GLU A 285 -2.20 -1.85 12.93
C GLU A 285 -3.70 -2.18 12.89
N LYS A 286 -4.51 -1.33 12.24
CA LYS A 286 -5.96 -1.58 12.09
C LYS A 286 -6.23 -2.83 11.25
N LEU A 287 -5.49 -3.04 10.17
CA LEU A 287 -5.63 -4.23 9.33
C LEU A 287 -5.22 -5.50 10.10
N GLU A 288 -4.09 -5.46 10.82
CA GLU A 288 -3.63 -6.58 11.65
C GLU A 288 -4.65 -6.92 12.75
N GLN A 289 -5.19 -5.91 13.45
CA GLN A 289 -6.23 -6.09 14.46
C GLN A 289 -7.49 -6.72 13.85
N ASN A 290 -7.96 -6.24 12.70
CA ASN A 290 -9.11 -6.80 12.00
C ASN A 290 -8.87 -8.26 11.61
N LEU A 291 -7.71 -8.58 11.05
CA LEU A 291 -7.33 -9.94 10.70
C LEU A 291 -7.27 -10.86 11.92
N LYS A 292 -6.71 -10.39 13.02
CA LYS A 292 -6.64 -11.11 14.27
C LYS A 292 -8.04 -11.44 14.81
N VAL A 293 -8.94 -10.47 14.79
CA VAL A 293 -10.35 -10.66 15.19
C VAL A 293 -11.03 -11.66 14.26
N LEU A 294 -10.92 -11.49 12.94
CA LEU A 294 -11.51 -12.42 11.97
C LEU A 294 -10.98 -13.85 12.16
N ARG A 295 -9.67 -14.02 12.33
CA ARG A 295 -9.09 -15.36 12.58
C ARG A 295 -9.53 -15.96 13.90
N TRP A 296 -9.72 -15.15 14.93
CA TRP A 296 -10.18 -15.60 16.25
C TRP A 296 -11.64 -16.11 16.19
N PHE A 297 -12.48 -15.43 15.41
CA PHE A 297 -13.87 -15.85 15.20
C PHE A 297 -14.02 -17.03 14.25
N LEU A 298 -12.96 -17.51 13.61
CA LEU A 298 -13.02 -18.65 12.68
C LEU A 298 -13.50 -19.93 13.38
N ALA A 299 -12.96 -20.24 14.56
CA ALA A 299 -13.33 -21.46 15.31
C ALA A 299 -14.79 -21.45 15.78
N PRO A 300 -15.31 -20.40 16.45
CA PRO A 300 -16.72 -20.34 16.81
C PRO A 300 -17.66 -20.31 15.59
N PHE A 301 -17.23 -19.71 14.47
CA PHE A 301 -18.00 -19.72 13.24
C PHE A 301 -18.20 -21.15 12.68
N PHE A 302 -17.13 -21.96 12.60
CA PHE A 302 -17.24 -23.36 12.19
C PHE A 302 -18.07 -24.18 13.17
N ALA A 303 -17.93 -23.95 14.48
CA ALA A 303 -18.77 -24.58 15.49
C ALA A 303 -20.26 -24.27 15.26
N LEU A 304 -20.60 -23.03 14.96
CA LEU A 304 -21.96 -22.61 14.63
C LEU A 304 -22.49 -23.33 13.37
N VAL A 305 -21.68 -23.44 12.33
CA VAL A 305 -22.05 -24.18 11.10
C VAL A 305 -22.35 -25.63 11.41
N ILE A 306 -21.51 -26.31 12.21
CA ILE A 306 -21.72 -27.69 12.64
C ILE A 306 -23.04 -27.83 13.43
N VAL A 307 -23.31 -26.95 14.39
CA VAL A 307 -24.53 -26.92 15.17
C VAL A 307 -25.77 -26.74 14.28
N LEU A 308 -25.71 -25.79 13.33
CA LEU A 308 -26.83 -25.55 12.41
C LEU A 308 -27.08 -26.77 11.51
N VAL A 309 -26.03 -27.36 10.93
CA VAL A 309 -26.16 -28.59 10.13
C VAL A 309 -26.72 -29.72 10.96
N THR A 310 -26.24 -29.91 12.21
CA THR A 310 -26.77 -30.93 13.15
C THR A 310 -28.26 -30.72 13.40
N LEU A 311 -28.68 -29.49 13.70
CA LEU A 311 -30.06 -29.14 13.99
C LEU A 311 -30.98 -29.40 12.78
N VAL A 312 -30.58 -28.92 11.59
CA VAL A 312 -31.34 -29.13 10.34
C VAL A 312 -31.49 -30.64 10.04
N THR A 313 -30.36 -31.36 10.10
CA THR A 313 -30.34 -32.81 9.86
C THR A 313 -31.21 -33.56 10.88
N PHE A 314 -31.13 -33.20 12.17
CA PHE A 314 -31.93 -33.78 13.21
C PHE A 314 -33.45 -33.56 12.98
N LEU A 315 -33.86 -32.35 12.61
CA LEU A 315 -35.26 -32.01 12.31
C LEU A 315 -35.78 -32.80 11.10
N LEU A 316 -34.94 -32.94 10.06
CA LEU A 316 -35.32 -33.73 8.88
C LEU A 316 -35.42 -35.21 9.19
N LEU A 317 -34.49 -35.79 9.92
CA LEU A 317 -34.48 -37.19 10.30
C LEU A 317 -35.59 -37.52 11.30
N ARG A 318 -35.98 -36.55 12.14
CA ARG A 318 -37.13 -36.73 13.06
C ARG A 318 -38.42 -37.13 12.33
N SER A 319 -38.59 -36.59 11.11
CA SER A 319 -39.79 -36.92 10.31
C SER A 319 -39.74 -38.30 9.66
N THR A 320 -38.54 -38.88 9.48
CA THR A 320 -38.36 -40.23 8.89
C THR A 320 -38.25 -41.33 9.96
N ARG A 321 -38.37 -40.98 11.25
CA ARG A 321 -38.26 -41.93 12.37
C ARG A 321 -39.24 -43.10 12.22
N ARG A 322 -40.49 -42.81 11.81
CA ARG A 322 -41.52 -43.85 11.64
C ARG A 322 -41.13 -44.87 10.55
N ASP A 323 -40.58 -44.41 9.44
CA ASP A 323 -40.15 -45.27 8.34
C ASP A 323 -38.91 -46.07 8.73
N MET A 324 -38.00 -45.48 9.53
CA MET A 324 -36.87 -46.18 10.14
C MET A 324 -37.33 -47.28 11.12
N ALA A 325 -38.28 -46.98 11.99
CA ALA A 325 -38.83 -47.96 12.96
C ALA A 325 -39.47 -49.17 12.24
N ILE A 326 -40.22 -48.94 11.17
CA ILE A 326 -40.80 -50.00 10.33
C ILE A 326 -39.69 -50.82 9.65
N SER A 327 -38.65 -50.23 9.14
CA SER A 327 -37.55 -50.95 8.51
C SER A 327 -36.74 -51.79 9.50
N LEU A 328 -36.59 -51.29 10.74
CA LEU A 328 -35.94 -52.03 11.82
C LEU A 328 -36.80 -53.22 12.31
N SER A 329 -38.11 -53.06 12.37
CA SER A 329 -39.05 -54.18 12.75
C SER A 329 -39.07 -55.29 11.70
N LEU A 330 -38.73 -54.95 10.43
CA LEU A 330 -38.57 -55.91 9.34
C LEU A 330 -37.19 -56.62 9.35
N GLY A 331 -36.40 -56.48 10.43
CA GLY A 331 -35.13 -57.21 10.62
C GLY A 331 -33.89 -56.56 10.02
N ARG A 332 -33.95 -55.30 9.63
CA ARG A 332 -32.74 -54.61 9.10
C ARG A 332 -31.80 -54.18 10.21
N PRO A 333 -30.45 -54.29 10.02
CA PRO A 333 -29.49 -53.84 11.00
C PRO A 333 -29.51 -52.32 11.13
N LYS A 334 -29.45 -51.78 12.37
CA LYS A 334 -29.48 -50.36 12.73
C LYS A 334 -28.40 -49.57 11.95
N ILE A 335 -27.20 -50.17 11.77
CA ILE A 335 -26.07 -49.57 11.09
C ILE A 335 -26.38 -49.29 9.61
N LEU A 336 -27.02 -50.23 8.90
CA LEU A 336 -27.32 -50.11 7.48
C LEU A 336 -28.31 -48.96 7.20
N SER A 337 -29.34 -48.83 8.06
CA SER A 337 -30.33 -47.76 8.00
C SER A 337 -29.68 -46.39 8.32
N GLY A 338 -28.80 -46.35 9.33
CA GLY A 338 -28.02 -45.15 9.65
C GLY A 338 -27.11 -44.70 8.51
N CYS A 339 -26.40 -45.62 7.86
CA CYS A 339 -25.57 -45.31 6.69
C CYS A 339 -26.38 -44.77 5.51
N ALA A 340 -27.57 -45.36 5.25
CA ALA A 340 -28.42 -44.84 4.16
C ALA A 340 -28.90 -43.40 4.43
N CYS A 341 -29.24 -43.05 5.66
CA CYS A 341 -29.57 -41.68 6.07
C CYS A 341 -28.35 -40.73 5.96
N PHE A 342 -27.18 -41.19 6.40
CA PHE A 342 -25.96 -40.42 6.33
C PHE A 342 -25.64 -40.01 4.90
N PHE A 343 -25.59 -40.98 3.99
CA PHE A 343 -25.31 -40.71 2.58
C PHE A 343 -26.40 -39.89 1.89
N GLY A 344 -27.69 -40.09 2.27
CA GLY A 344 -28.80 -39.31 1.78
C GLY A 344 -28.67 -37.81 2.12
N MET A 345 -28.28 -37.51 3.38
CA MET A 345 -28.03 -36.13 3.81
C MET A 345 -26.77 -35.53 3.22
N LEU A 346 -25.72 -36.33 3.03
CA LEU A 346 -24.52 -35.89 2.39
C LEU A 346 -24.79 -35.46 0.93
N ILE A 347 -25.60 -36.20 0.19
CA ILE A 347 -26.01 -35.84 -1.19
C ILE A 347 -26.81 -34.55 -1.18
N ALA A 348 -27.73 -34.33 -0.24
CA ALA A 348 -28.48 -33.10 -0.11
C ALA A 348 -27.53 -31.90 0.10
N ASN A 349 -26.49 -32.06 0.93
CA ASN A 349 -25.45 -31.03 1.14
C ASN A 349 -24.58 -30.79 -0.13
N VAL A 350 -24.22 -31.86 -0.85
CA VAL A 350 -23.54 -31.74 -2.15
C VAL A 350 -24.38 -30.99 -3.18
N CYS A 351 -25.68 -31.30 -3.24
CA CYS A 351 -26.61 -30.53 -4.11
C CYS A 351 -26.70 -29.06 -3.67
N GLY A 352 -26.66 -28.77 -2.38
CA GLY A 352 -26.58 -27.42 -1.85
C GLY A 352 -25.32 -26.67 -2.29
N CYS A 353 -24.16 -27.34 -2.24
CA CYS A 353 -22.92 -26.79 -2.81
C CYS A 353 -23.05 -26.53 -4.32
N ALA A 354 -23.62 -27.47 -5.07
CA ALA A 354 -23.81 -27.32 -6.52
C ALA A 354 -24.72 -26.13 -6.90
N VAL A 355 -25.70 -25.82 -6.05
CA VAL A 355 -26.56 -24.61 -6.21
C VAL A 355 -25.81 -23.34 -5.81
N ALA A 356 -24.94 -23.39 -4.77
CA ALA A 356 -24.17 -22.25 -4.32
C ALA A 356 -23.07 -21.83 -5.31
N VAL A 357 -22.43 -22.78 -6.02
CA VAL A 357 -21.34 -22.51 -6.95
C VAL A 357 -21.68 -21.45 -8.00
N PRO A 358 -22.76 -21.55 -8.79
CA PRO A 358 -23.10 -20.53 -9.78
C PRO A 358 -23.43 -19.17 -9.13
N ILE A 359 -24.05 -19.17 -7.95
CA ILE A 359 -24.33 -17.92 -7.22
C ILE A 359 -23.03 -17.24 -6.85
N LEU A 360 -22.06 -17.97 -6.31
CA LEU A 360 -20.76 -17.42 -5.92
C LEU A 360 -19.91 -16.95 -7.09
N LEU A 361 -19.98 -17.65 -8.22
CA LEU A 361 -19.30 -17.20 -9.45
C LEU A 361 -19.87 -15.89 -9.97
N CYS A 362 -21.19 -15.72 -9.90
CA CYS A 362 -21.84 -14.49 -10.38
C CYS A 362 -21.70 -13.31 -9.41
N THR A 363 -21.70 -13.55 -8.08
CA THR A 363 -21.76 -12.47 -7.09
C THR A 363 -20.41 -12.10 -6.51
N ALA A 364 -19.53 -13.08 -6.29
CA ALA A 364 -18.28 -12.86 -5.55
C ALA A 364 -17.03 -12.80 -6.45
N GLY A 365 -17.13 -13.14 -7.74
CA GLY A 365 -15.99 -13.13 -8.65
C GLY A 365 -14.80 -14.01 -8.21
N LEU A 366 -15.08 -15.00 -7.34
CA LEU A 366 -14.05 -15.86 -6.76
C LEU A 366 -13.52 -16.87 -7.80
N ALA A 367 -12.24 -17.19 -7.74
CA ALA A 367 -11.65 -18.23 -8.56
C ALA A 367 -12.26 -19.61 -8.21
N LEU A 368 -12.47 -20.45 -9.23
CA LEU A 368 -13.04 -21.80 -9.05
C LEU A 368 -12.32 -22.63 -7.97
N GLY A 369 -10.99 -22.51 -7.86
CA GLY A 369 -10.22 -23.21 -6.82
C GLY A 369 -10.60 -22.79 -5.40
N GLN A 370 -10.89 -21.52 -5.16
CA GLN A 370 -11.32 -20.99 -3.86
C GLN A 370 -12.71 -21.48 -3.50
N ILE A 371 -13.64 -21.47 -4.47
CA ILE A 371 -15.01 -22.00 -4.27
C ILE A 371 -14.97 -23.50 -3.92
N LEU A 372 -14.14 -24.28 -4.61
CA LEU A 372 -13.94 -25.69 -4.31
C LEU A 372 -13.39 -25.93 -2.90
N THR A 373 -12.46 -25.12 -2.44
CA THR A 373 -11.92 -25.18 -1.08
C THR A 373 -13.01 -24.89 -0.03
N ILE A 374 -13.83 -23.86 -0.25
CA ILE A 374 -14.95 -23.49 0.61
C ILE A 374 -15.99 -24.62 0.68
N CYS A 375 -16.37 -25.17 -0.46
CA CYS A 375 -17.29 -26.32 -0.54
C CYS A 375 -16.70 -27.54 0.18
N GLY A 376 -15.40 -27.82 0.04
CA GLY A 376 -14.71 -28.89 0.74
C GLY A 376 -14.75 -28.73 2.26
N LEU A 377 -14.47 -27.52 2.78
CA LEU A 377 -14.54 -27.18 4.19
C LEU A 377 -15.98 -27.31 4.74
N TYR A 378 -16.97 -26.84 3.96
CA TYR A 378 -18.37 -27.01 4.32
C TYR A 378 -18.77 -28.48 4.38
N LEU A 379 -18.41 -29.29 3.38
CA LEU A 379 -18.71 -30.72 3.37
C LEU A 379 -18.03 -31.45 4.53
N ALA A 380 -16.81 -31.12 4.88
CA ALA A 380 -16.15 -31.67 6.07
C ALA A 380 -16.91 -31.33 7.37
N SER A 381 -17.33 -30.08 7.54
CA SER A 381 -18.12 -29.61 8.68
C SER A 381 -19.51 -30.30 8.71
N SER A 382 -20.12 -30.45 7.51
CA SER A 382 -21.42 -31.11 7.38
C SER A 382 -21.36 -32.62 7.73
N CYS A 383 -20.28 -33.30 7.36
CA CYS A 383 -20.06 -34.70 7.77
C CYS A 383 -20.09 -34.85 9.28
N VAL A 384 -19.40 -33.97 10.01
CA VAL A 384 -19.39 -33.96 11.46
C VAL A 384 -20.82 -33.69 12.02
N GLY A 385 -21.51 -32.68 11.48
CA GLY A 385 -22.84 -32.31 11.89
C GLY A 385 -23.89 -33.44 11.67
N VAL A 386 -23.84 -34.11 10.50
CA VAL A 386 -24.70 -35.23 10.17
C VAL A 386 -24.42 -36.42 11.07
N LEU A 387 -23.16 -36.73 11.36
CA LEU A 387 -22.78 -37.81 12.32
C LEU A 387 -23.33 -37.53 13.72
N LEU A 388 -23.18 -36.31 14.22
CA LEU A 388 -23.72 -35.92 15.53
C LEU A 388 -25.24 -36.05 15.56
N ALA A 389 -25.94 -35.61 14.50
CA ALA A 389 -27.39 -35.77 14.39
C ALA A 389 -27.85 -37.23 14.40
N LEU A 390 -27.12 -38.11 13.71
CA LEU A 390 -27.39 -39.53 13.68
C LEU A 390 -27.14 -40.21 15.04
N ILE A 391 -26.08 -39.89 15.75
CA ILE A 391 -25.78 -40.38 17.09
C ILE A 391 -26.91 -40.00 18.05
N LEU A 392 -27.34 -38.71 17.99
CA LEU A 392 -28.47 -38.25 18.80
C LEU A 392 -29.77 -38.99 18.46
N LEU A 393 -29.99 -39.28 17.17
CA LEU A 393 -31.22 -40.02 16.75
C LEU A 393 -31.20 -41.47 17.15
N LEU A 394 -30.07 -42.17 17.00
CA LEU A 394 -29.93 -43.61 17.27
C LEU A 394 -29.88 -43.93 18.78
N ARG A 395 -29.67 -42.93 19.62
CA ARG A 395 -29.67 -43.08 21.10
C ARG A 395 -31.05 -43.32 21.68
N PHE A 396 -32.12 -43.04 20.93
CA PHE A 396 -33.49 -43.34 21.34
C PHE A 396 -33.87 -44.80 21.01
N ASP A 397 -34.43 -45.53 21.97
CA ASP A 397 -34.86 -46.92 21.79
C ASP A 397 -36.07 -47.01 20.85
N ALA A 398 -36.04 -48.00 19.95
CA ALA A 398 -37.11 -48.25 18.96
C ALA A 398 -38.47 -48.58 19.63
N LEU A 399 -38.49 -49.14 20.84
CA LEU A 399 -39.67 -49.43 21.59
C LEU A 399 -40.40 -48.21 22.15
N GLU A 400 -39.64 -47.17 22.55
CA GLU A 400 -40.21 -45.92 23.08
C GLU A 400 -40.86 -45.06 21.96
N LEU A 401 -40.42 -45.26 20.72
CA LEU A 401 -40.95 -44.57 19.54
C LEU A 401 -42.27 -45.15 19.02
N LEU A 402 -42.56 -46.42 19.32
CA LEU A 402 -43.82 -47.09 18.93
C LEU A 402 -44.92 -46.91 19.98
N THR A 403 -44.58 -46.67 21.24
CA THR A 403 -45.54 -46.54 22.37
C THR A 403 -45.97 -45.07 22.61
N LYS A 404 -45.26 -44.08 22.17
CA LYS A 404 -45.71 -42.67 22.20
C LYS A 404 -46.35 -42.27 20.85
N ILE A 405 -47.47 -42.85 20.53
CA ILE A 405 -48.44 -42.40 19.55
C ILE A 405 -49.59 -41.78 20.35
N ASP A 406 -49.47 -40.50 20.60
CA ASP A 406 -50.56 -39.55 20.78
C ASP A 406 -50.10 -38.18 20.19
#